data_09ecb2e3363fca55d28ecab976ed052c
#
_entry.id   09ecb2e3363fca55d28ecab976ed052c
#
_cell.length_a   1.000
_cell.length_b   1.000
_cell.length_c   1.000
_cell.angle_alpha   90.00
_cell.angle_beta   90.00
_cell.angle_gamma   90.00
#
_symmetry.space_group_name_H-M   'P 1'
#
loop_
_entity.id
_entity.type
_entity.pdbx_description
1 polymer ?
#
loop_
_entity_poly.entity_id
_entity_poly.type
_entity_poly.pdbx_seq_one_letter_code
_entity_poly.pdbx_strand_id
1 'polypeptide(L)'
;FTDFMKDIKLPAIVVADGRLGSINRAILTCEYAKMHGIEVKAIIVNDTTAVDPFLLKTNVADMERYTGIPVLAVVPPYQGPDIQKVQLGWARSFIDSKKLWNTVLGL
;
A
#
# COMPACT_ATOMS: atom_id res chain seq x y z
N PHE A 1 13.66 13.34 4.13
CA PHE A 1 12.26 13.10 3.69
C PHE A 1 11.32 12.91 4.89
N THR A 2 11.75 12.14 5.88
CA THR A 2 10.98 11.92 7.10
C THR A 2 10.67 13.24 7.84
N ASP A 3 11.63 14.13 7.97
CA ASP A 3 11.44 15.43 8.61
C ASP A 3 10.42 16.29 7.86
N PHE A 4 10.45 16.23 6.52
CA PHE A 4 9.48 16.92 5.68
C PHE A 4 8.06 16.40 5.93
N MET A 5 7.88 15.08 5.95
CA MET A 5 6.59 14.44 6.22
C MET A 5 6.06 14.81 7.61
N LYS A 6 6.94 14.83 8.60
CA LYS A 6 6.58 15.20 9.96
C LYS A 6 6.16 16.67 10.06
N ASP A 7 6.86 17.56 9.38
CA ASP A 7 6.58 19.00 9.42
C ASP A 7 5.26 19.35 8.76
N ILE A 8 4.92 18.70 7.64
CA ILE A 8 3.65 18.99 6.94
C ILE A 8 2.45 18.27 7.56
N LYS A 9 2.66 17.31 8.45
CA LYS A 9 1.62 16.56 9.18
C LYS A 9 0.55 15.95 8.29
N LEU A 10 0.94 15.49 7.11
CA LEU A 10 0.03 14.80 6.20
C LEU A 10 0.00 13.30 6.49
N PRO A 11 -1.16 12.65 6.34
CA PRO A 11 -1.24 11.20 6.41
C PRO A 11 -0.50 10.57 5.24
N ALA A 12 0.04 9.38 5.48
CA ALA A 12 0.80 8.64 4.48
C ALA A 12 0.08 7.36 4.05
N ILE A 13 0.35 6.94 2.82
CA ILE A 13 -0.03 5.65 2.29
C ILE A 13 1.26 4.90 1.99
N VAL A 14 1.35 3.65 2.44
CA VAL A 14 2.49 2.79 2.14
C VAL A 14 2.16 1.92 0.95
N VAL A 15 3.02 1.92 -0.05
CA VAL A 15 2.92 1.01 -1.20
C VAL A 15 3.92 -0.10 -0.99
N ALA A 16 3.43 -1.33 -0.87
CA ALA A 16 4.23 -2.52 -0.61
C ALA A 16 4.15 -3.50 -1.78
N ASP A 17 5.14 -4.35 -1.89
CA ASP A 17 5.16 -5.49 -2.81
C ASP A 17 4.42 -6.68 -2.16
N GLY A 18 3.97 -7.65 -2.96
CA GLY A 18 3.25 -8.85 -2.47
C GLY A 18 4.14 -9.96 -1.93
N ARG A 19 5.47 -9.87 -2.05
CA ARG A 19 6.41 -10.91 -1.64
C ARG A 19 6.57 -10.99 -0.12
N LEU A 20 7.01 -12.15 0.38
CA LEU A 20 7.19 -12.38 1.81
C LEU A 20 8.14 -11.35 2.46
N GLY A 21 9.27 -11.05 1.82
CA GLY A 21 10.22 -10.04 2.34
C GLY A 21 9.62 -8.66 2.47
N SER A 22 8.58 -8.34 1.71
CA SER A 22 7.89 -7.06 1.76
C SER A 22 7.00 -6.90 2.99
N ILE A 23 6.54 -8.00 3.59
CA ILE A 23 5.79 -7.95 4.85
C ILE A 23 6.67 -7.31 5.93
N ASN A 24 7.91 -7.78 6.08
CA ASN A 24 8.84 -7.24 7.06
C ASN A 24 9.17 -5.77 6.78
N ARG A 25 9.38 -5.42 5.51
CA ARG A 25 9.63 -4.02 5.12
C ARG A 25 8.44 -3.12 5.41
N ALA A 26 7.22 -3.59 5.13
CA ALA A 26 6.01 -2.83 5.42
C ALA A 26 5.85 -2.60 6.92
N ILE A 27 6.07 -3.62 7.73
CA ILE A 27 6.01 -3.52 9.19
C ILE A 27 7.04 -2.50 9.68
N LEU A 28 8.30 -2.62 9.24
CA LEU A 28 9.38 -1.71 9.63
C LEU A 28 9.09 -0.28 9.20
N THR A 29 8.58 -0.08 7.99
CA THR A 29 8.23 1.24 7.47
C THR A 29 7.11 1.87 8.31
N CYS A 30 6.08 1.10 8.63
CA CYS A 30 4.96 1.59 9.44
C CYS A 30 5.39 1.91 10.87
N GLU A 31 6.22 1.08 11.48
CA GLU A 31 6.75 1.33 12.82
C GLU A 31 7.67 2.55 12.85
N TYR A 32 8.53 2.69 11.86
CA TYR A 32 9.40 3.86 11.72
C TYR A 32 8.57 5.14 11.58
N ALA A 33 7.56 5.12 10.71
CA ALA A 33 6.67 6.25 10.53
C ALA A 33 5.97 6.63 11.83
N LYS A 34 5.47 5.64 12.55
CA LYS A 34 4.79 5.85 13.84
C LYS A 34 5.72 6.48 14.87
N MET A 35 6.96 6.02 14.95
CA MET A 35 7.96 6.59 15.86
C MET A 35 8.27 8.06 15.56
N HIS A 36 8.10 8.48 14.30
CA HIS A 36 8.35 9.85 13.88
C HIS A 36 7.06 10.69 13.77
N GLY A 37 5.96 10.21 14.32
CA GLY A 37 4.69 10.96 14.32
C GLY A 37 4.01 11.05 12.97
N ILE A 38 4.38 10.18 12.03
CA ILE A 38 3.74 10.09 10.71
C ILE A 38 2.62 9.06 10.79
N GLU A 39 1.39 9.47 10.46
CA GLU A 39 0.24 8.58 10.49
C GLU A 39 0.08 7.86 9.16
N VAL A 40 0.26 6.54 9.15
CA VAL A 40 0.01 5.71 7.98
C VAL A 40 -1.45 5.24 8.02
N LYS A 41 -2.23 5.66 7.05
CA LYS A 41 -3.69 5.40 7.01
C LYS A 41 -4.05 4.16 6.20
N ALA A 42 -3.24 3.78 5.24
CA ALA A 42 -3.56 2.68 4.35
C ALA A 42 -2.30 2.06 3.75
N ILE A 43 -2.43 0.81 3.33
CA ILE A 43 -1.42 0.11 2.54
C ILE A 43 -2.05 -0.26 1.21
N ILE A 44 -1.30 -0.08 0.13
CA ILE A 44 -1.64 -0.61 -1.19
C ILE A 44 -0.55 -1.61 -1.57
N VAL A 45 -0.95 -2.82 -1.93
CA VAL A 45 -0.02 -3.85 -2.39
C VAL A 45 0.05 -3.80 -3.90
N ASN A 46 1.24 -3.55 -4.42
CA ASN A 46 1.52 -3.58 -5.85
C ASN A 46 2.29 -4.87 -6.14
N ASP A 47 1.60 -5.91 -6.61
CA ASP A 47 2.21 -7.19 -6.90
C ASP A 47 2.86 -7.15 -8.29
N THR A 48 4.18 -6.94 -8.32
CA THR A 48 4.94 -6.84 -9.58
C THR A 48 5.54 -8.16 -10.02
N THR A 49 5.52 -9.19 -9.17
CA THR A 49 6.20 -10.47 -9.42
C THR A 49 5.27 -11.65 -9.59
N ALA A 50 3.96 -11.43 -9.67
CA ALA A 50 2.97 -12.49 -9.79
C ALA A 50 3.11 -13.55 -8.69
N VAL A 51 3.09 -13.11 -7.44
CA VAL A 51 3.13 -14.00 -6.28
C VAL A 51 1.96 -14.99 -6.37
N ASP A 52 2.19 -16.24 -5.97
CA ASP A 52 1.11 -17.23 -5.91
C ASP A 52 -0.11 -16.65 -5.18
N PRO A 53 -1.33 -16.78 -5.75
CA PRO A 53 -2.52 -16.15 -5.17
C PRO A 53 -2.79 -16.53 -3.72
N PHE A 54 -2.51 -17.76 -3.32
CA PHE A 54 -2.69 -18.17 -1.93
C PHE A 54 -1.68 -17.50 -1.01
N LEU A 55 -0.42 -17.45 -1.40
CA LEU A 55 0.63 -16.75 -0.65
C LEU A 55 0.37 -15.25 -0.59
N LEU A 56 -0.07 -14.66 -1.69
CA LEU A 56 -0.40 -13.24 -1.74
C LEU A 56 -1.51 -12.91 -0.73
N LYS A 57 -2.57 -13.70 -0.71
CA LYS A 57 -3.67 -13.53 0.23
C LYS A 57 -3.18 -13.62 1.68
N THR A 58 -2.33 -14.59 1.97
CA THR A 58 -1.74 -14.77 3.30
C THR A 58 -0.85 -13.59 3.66
N ASN A 59 0.00 -13.15 2.75
CA ASN A 59 0.90 -12.02 2.95
C ASN A 59 0.14 -10.71 3.22
N VAL A 60 -0.94 -10.47 2.48
CA VAL A 60 -1.80 -9.30 2.67
C VAL A 60 -2.46 -9.34 4.06
N ALA A 61 -3.00 -10.49 4.45
CA ALA A 61 -3.61 -10.66 5.76
C ALA A 61 -2.61 -10.43 6.88
N ASP A 62 -1.38 -10.90 6.73
CA ASP A 62 -0.31 -10.70 7.70
C ASP A 62 0.10 -9.23 7.80
N MET A 63 0.19 -8.52 6.67
CA MET A 63 0.46 -7.08 6.69
C MET A 63 -0.57 -6.34 7.53
N GLU A 64 -1.86 -6.61 7.31
CA GLU A 64 -2.94 -5.98 8.09
C GLU A 64 -2.85 -6.34 9.57
N ARG A 65 -2.59 -7.62 9.86
CA ARG A 65 -2.54 -8.10 11.25
C ARG A 65 -1.39 -7.49 12.04
N TYR A 66 -0.20 -7.43 11.45
CA TYR A 66 1.00 -6.95 12.16
C TYR A 66 1.14 -5.44 12.17
N THR A 67 0.62 -4.73 11.17
CA THR A 67 0.67 -3.26 11.15
C THR A 67 -0.55 -2.60 11.80
N GLY A 68 -1.68 -3.30 11.83
CA GLY A 68 -2.96 -2.70 12.26
C GLY A 68 -3.52 -1.72 11.23
N ILE A 69 -2.98 -1.70 10.01
CA ILE A 69 -3.34 -0.74 8.97
C ILE A 69 -4.03 -1.49 7.83
N PRO A 70 -5.18 -0.98 7.31
CA PRO A 70 -5.91 -1.70 6.27
C PRO A 70 -5.16 -1.72 4.94
N VAL A 71 -5.18 -2.87 4.27
CA VAL A 71 -4.76 -3.00 2.88
C VAL A 71 -5.99 -2.72 2.01
N LEU A 72 -6.02 -1.57 1.34
CA LEU A 72 -7.20 -1.12 0.61
C LEU A 72 -7.23 -1.59 -0.83
N ALA A 73 -6.12 -2.00 -1.38
CA ALA A 73 -6.06 -2.50 -2.75
C ALA A 73 -4.87 -3.43 -2.95
N VAL A 74 -5.07 -4.40 -3.83
CA VAL A 74 -4.00 -5.28 -4.34
C VAL A 74 -4.02 -5.15 -5.85
N VAL A 75 -2.94 -4.60 -6.40
CA VAL A 75 -2.81 -4.37 -7.84
C VAL A 75 -1.94 -5.49 -8.43
N PRO A 76 -2.49 -6.33 -9.33
CA PRO A 76 -1.73 -7.42 -9.92
C PRO A 76 -0.70 -6.93 -10.94
N PRO A 77 0.22 -7.81 -11.40
CA PRO A 77 1.20 -7.42 -12.42
C PRO A 77 0.52 -6.94 -13.70
N TYR A 78 1.02 -5.83 -14.23
CA TYR A 78 0.53 -5.29 -15.49
C TYR A 78 1.15 -6.03 -16.68
N GLN A 79 0.32 -6.48 -17.61
CA GLN A 79 0.75 -7.22 -18.80
C GLN A 79 0.29 -6.57 -20.11
N GLY A 80 -0.16 -5.33 -20.05
CA GLY A 80 -0.64 -4.62 -21.23
C GLY A 80 0.45 -3.83 -21.96
N PRO A 81 0.05 -2.99 -22.95
CA PRO A 81 0.98 -2.12 -23.65
C PRO A 81 1.66 -1.11 -22.73
N ASP A 82 2.91 -0.77 -23.01
CA ASP A 82 3.64 0.26 -22.28
C ASP A 82 3.18 1.66 -22.74
N ILE A 83 1.92 1.96 -22.49
CA ILE A 83 1.29 3.25 -22.74
C ILE A 83 0.77 3.77 -21.40
N GLN A 84 1.32 4.88 -20.94
CA GLN A 84 1.05 5.41 -19.61
C GLN A 84 -0.45 5.57 -19.31
N LYS A 85 -1.22 6.10 -20.27
CA LYS A 85 -2.67 6.29 -20.08
C LYS A 85 -3.41 4.99 -19.87
N VAL A 86 -3.07 3.95 -20.64
CA VAL A 86 -3.68 2.61 -20.54
C VAL A 86 -3.29 1.98 -19.21
N GLN A 87 -2.02 2.08 -18.85
CA GLN A 87 -1.47 1.54 -17.61
C GLN A 87 -2.11 2.18 -16.36
N LEU A 88 -2.29 3.49 -16.37
CA LEU A 88 -2.96 4.20 -15.28
C LEU A 88 -4.43 3.82 -15.17
N GLY A 89 -5.14 3.73 -16.29
CA GLY A 89 -6.54 3.30 -16.30
C GLY A 89 -6.70 1.88 -15.76
N TRP A 90 -5.80 0.98 -16.14
CA TRP A 90 -5.77 -0.38 -15.61
C TRP A 90 -5.55 -0.39 -14.10
N ALA A 91 -4.55 0.34 -13.62
CA ALA A 91 -4.23 0.39 -12.19
C ALA A 91 -5.41 0.94 -11.36
N ARG A 92 -6.08 1.98 -11.85
CA ARG A 92 -7.24 2.56 -11.18
C ARG A 92 -8.40 1.57 -11.02
N SER A 93 -8.53 0.58 -11.90
CA SER A 93 -9.61 -0.41 -11.80
C SER A 93 -9.52 -1.27 -10.54
N PHE A 94 -8.35 -1.34 -9.90
CA PHE A 94 -8.13 -2.11 -8.67
C PHE A 94 -8.18 -1.25 -7.40
N ILE A 95 -8.37 0.06 -7.53
CA ILE A 95 -8.38 0.99 -6.39
C ILE A 95 -9.74 1.66 -6.28
N ASP A 96 -10.42 1.45 -5.16
CA ASP A 96 -11.63 2.19 -4.84
C ASP A 96 -11.24 3.58 -4.33
N SER A 97 -11.26 4.57 -5.21
CA SER A 97 -10.82 5.94 -4.90
C SER A 97 -11.63 6.58 -3.78
N LYS A 98 -12.93 6.32 -3.73
CA LYS A 98 -13.79 6.87 -2.68
C LYS A 98 -13.42 6.30 -1.31
N LYS A 99 -13.25 4.98 -1.24
CA LYS A 99 -12.85 4.30 0.00
C LYS A 99 -11.47 4.76 0.44
N LEU A 100 -10.53 4.93 -0.48
CA LEU A 100 -9.19 5.41 -0.19
C LEU A 100 -9.23 6.82 0.41
N TRP A 101 -9.93 7.75 -0.24
CA TRP A 101 -10.06 9.11 0.26
C TRP A 101 -10.74 9.17 1.61
N ASN A 102 -11.83 8.43 1.81
CA ASN A 102 -12.53 8.38 3.09
C ASN A 102 -11.62 7.87 4.20
N THR A 103 -10.82 6.84 3.94
CA THR A 103 -9.87 6.30 4.90
C THR A 103 -8.77 7.30 5.24
N VAL A 104 -8.17 7.94 4.23
CA VAL A 104 -7.08 8.90 4.41
C VAL A 104 -7.56 10.14 5.15
N LEU A 105 -8.74 10.64 4.83
CA LEU A 105 -9.31 11.84 5.45
C LEU A 105 -10.04 11.55 6.78
N GLY A 106 -10.21 10.29 7.16
CA GLY A 106 -10.90 9.92 8.38
C GLY A 106 -12.43 10.09 8.33
N LEU A 107 -12.99 10.01 7.12
CA LEU A 107 -14.43 10.17 6.93
C LEU A 107 -15.22 8.86 7.08
#